data_0308b1824840bed4eb9aef5ac1f68455
#
_entry.id   0308b1824840bed4eb9aef5ac1f68455
#
_cell.length_a   1.000
_cell.length_b   1.000
_cell.length_c   1.000
_cell.angle_alpha   90.00
_cell.angle_beta   90.00
_cell.angle_gamma   90.00
#
_symmetry.space_group_name_H-M   'P 1'
#
loop_
_entity.id
_entity.type
_entity.pdbx_description
1 polymer ?
#
loop_
_entity_poly.entity_id
_entity_poly.type
_entity_poly.pdbx_seq_one_letter_code
_entity_poly.pdbx_strand_id
1 'polypeptide(L)'
;MNRLVLKHKLDEMGVNENDYSLYGSLDWNKIILYENYSNWEVFYLSERGTRDNFHVFHSEEEACQFILNEFQKSLKIHSKASKDQGTL
;
A
#
# COMPACT_ATOMS: atom_id res chain seq x y z
N MET A 1 -8.71 11.38 -4.39
CA MET A 1 -8.83 10.16 -3.57
C MET A 1 -8.34 10.45 -2.16
N ASN A 2 -9.06 9.98 -1.17
CA ASN A 2 -8.63 10.07 0.23
C ASN A 2 -8.49 8.65 0.79
N ARG A 3 -8.14 8.55 2.08
CA ARG A 3 -7.92 7.24 2.73
C ARG A 3 -9.15 6.36 2.72
N LEU A 4 -10.33 6.95 2.89
CA LEU A 4 -11.57 6.19 2.89
C LEU A 4 -11.85 5.58 1.51
N VAL A 5 -11.68 6.37 0.47
CA VAL A 5 -11.85 5.89 -0.91
C VAL A 5 -10.81 4.83 -1.23
N LEU A 6 -9.56 5.05 -0.79
CA LEU A 6 -8.49 4.06 -0.98
C LEU A 6 -8.86 2.73 -0.35
N LYS A 7 -9.35 2.76 0.90
CA LYS A 7 -9.76 1.54 1.59
C LYS A 7 -10.81 0.78 0.81
N HIS A 8 -11.82 1.48 0.28
CA HIS A 8 -12.84 0.84 -0.54
C HIS A 8 -12.27 0.19 -1.78
N LYS A 9 -11.35 0.87 -2.45
CA LYS A 9 -10.71 0.33 -3.64
C LYS A 9 -9.88 -0.91 -3.32
N LEU A 10 -9.14 -0.89 -2.22
CA LEU A 10 -8.35 -2.03 -1.79
C LEU A 10 -9.24 -3.22 -1.41
N ASP A 11 -10.35 -2.95 -0.74
CA ASP A 11 -11.33 -3.99 -0.40
C ASP A 11 -11.90 -4.63 -1.67
N GLU A 12 -12.25 -3.83 -2.66
CA GLU A 12 -12.77 -4.33 -3.95
C GLU A 12 -11.73 -5.19 -4.69
N MET A 13 -10.46 -4.87 -4.53
CA MET A 13 -9.36 -5.61 -5.13
C MET A 13 -9.06 -6.92 -4.39
N GLY A 14 -9.66 -7.13 -3.24
CA GLY A 14 -9.39 -8.30 -2.42
C GLY A 14 -8.13 -8.20 -1.58
N VAL A 15 -7.61 -7.00 -1.38
CA VAL A 15 -6.43 -6.78 -0.53
C VAL A 15 -6.83 -6.99 0.93
N ASN A 16 -6.04 -7.78 1.66
CA ASN A 16 -6.29 -8.04 3.07
C ASN A 16 -6.02 -6.78 3.88
N GLU A 17 -6.94 -6.40 4.75
CA GLU A 17 -6.79 -5.21 5.58
C GLU A 17 -5.60 -5.31 6.56
N ASN A 18 -5.08 -6.50 6.77
CA ASN A 18 -3.88 -6.69 7.59
C ASN A 18 -2.59 -6.31 6.86
N ASP A 19 -2.67 -6.00 5.55
CA ASP A 19 -1.50 -5.67 4.75
C ASP A 19 -1.22 -4.17 4.70
N TYR A 20 -2.08 -3.35 5.27
CA TYR A 20 -1.90 -1.90 5.24
C TYR A 20 -2.41 -1.23 6.50
N SER A 21 -1.87 -0.04 6.77
CA SER A 21 -2.33 0.82 7.86
C SER A 21 -2.41 2.24 7.31
N LEU A 22 -3.61 2.81 7.25
CA LEU A 22 -3.84 4.10 6.60
C LEU A 22 -3.94 5.28 7.56
N TYR A 23 -3.95 5.02 8.87
CA TYR A 23 -4.16 6.05 9.89
C TYR A 23 -3.00 6.15 10.88
N GLY A 24 -1.81 5.76 10.43
CA GLY A 24 -0.58 5.96 11.18
C GLY A 24 -0.25 4.93 12.24
N SER A 25 -1.01 3.86 12.33
CA SER A 25 -0.68 2.77 13.26
C SER A 25 0.57 2.05 12.76
N LEU A 26 1.61 1.99 13.60
CA LEU A 26 2.89 1.41 13.22
C LEU A 26 2.93 -0.09 13.53
N ASP A 27 2.24 -0.86 12.70
CA ASP A 27 2.21 -2.31 12.82
C ASP A 27 3.20 -2.94 11.83
N TRP A 28 3.80 -4.04 12.23
CA TRP A 28 4.81 -4.73 11.42
C TRP A 28 4.19 -5.43 10.21
N ASN A 29 4.99 -5.55 9.16
CA ASN A 29 4.63 -6.27 7.92
C ASN A 29 3.45 -5.64 7.20
N LYS A 30 3.38 -4.30 7.22
CA LYS A 30 2.32 -3.55 6.56
C LYS A 30 2.88 -2.38 5.79
N ILE A 31 2.16 -1.97 4.75
CA ILE A 31 2.39 -0.67 4.13
C ILE A 31 1.70 0.36 5.02
N ILE A 32 2.48 1.34 5.47
CA ILE A 32 2.02 2.37 6.41
C ILE A 32 1.84 3.68 5.67
N LEU A 33 0.69 4.32 5.88
CA LEU A 33 0.46 5.71 5.50
C LEU A 33 0.43 6.54 6.76
N TYR A 34 1.41 7.42 6.90
CA TYR A 34 1.61 8.23 8.10
C TYR A 34 1.55 9.70 7.75
N GLU A 35 0.61 10.41 8.38
CA GLU A 35 0.52 11.87 8.22
C GLU A 35 1.46 12.53 9.21
N ASN A 36 2.43 13.30 8.68
CA ASN A 36 3.43 13.98 9.49
C ASN A 36 3.38 15.47 9.15
N TYR A 37 2.59 16.22 9.92
CA TYR A 37 2.31 17.62 9.70
C TYR A 37 1.70 17.82 8.31
N SER A 38 2.37 18.55 7.42
CA SER A 38 1.87 18.77 6.06
C SER A 38 2.34 17.71 5.06
N ASN A 39 3.10 16.71 5.51
CA ASN A 39 3.62 15.67 4.65
C ASN A 39 2.93 14.34 4.90
N TRP A 40 2.92 13.50 3.87
CA TRP A 40 2.36 12.16 3.92
C TRP A 40 3.45 11.17 3.61
N GLU A 41 3.79 10.31 4.56
CA GLU A 41 4.85 9.33 4.43
C GLU A 41 4.28 7.96 4.14
N VAL A 42 4.87 7.26 3.19
CA VAL A 42 4.48 5.88 2.86
C VAL A 42 5.72 5.01 2.93
N PHE A 43 5.61 3.90 3.66
CA PHE A 43 6.72 2.96 3.78
C PHE A 43 6.18 1.59 4.18
N TYR A 44 6.99 0.57 3.94
CA TYR A 44 6.73 -0.77 4.43
C TYR A 44 7.49 -0.95 5.75
N LEU A 45 6.78 -1.23 6.82
CA LEU A 45 7.39 -1.43 8.13
C LEU A 45 7.65 -2.93 8.30
N SER A 46 8.93 -3.30 8.28
CA SER A 46 9.33 -4.69 8.46
C SER A 46 9.27 -5.10 9.93
N GLU A 47 9.25 -6.40 10.18
CA GLU A 47 9.26 -6.91 11.56
C GLU A 47 10.56 -6.59 12.28
N ARG A 48 11.61 -6.18 11.57
CA ARG A 48 12.87 -5.72 12.16
C ARG A 48 12.81 -4.26 12.60
N GLY A 49 11.70 -3.58 12.27
CA GLY A 49 11.53 -2.17 12.56
C GLY A 49 12.12 -1.24 11.52
N THR A 50 12.56 -1.77 10.38
CA THR A 50 13.07 -0.92 9.29
C THR A 50 11.92 -0.39 8.46
N ARG A 51 12.11 0.84 7.95
CA ARG A 51 11.13 1.49 7.08
C ARG A 51 11.62 1.38 5.64
N ASP A 52 11.14 0.37 4.95
CA ASP A 52 11.59 0.06 3.61
C ASP A 52 10.74 0.81 2.58
N ASN A 53 11.36 1.14 1.44
CA ASN A 53 10.67 1.80 0.34
C ASN A 53 9.98 3.10 0.77
N PHE A 54 10.71 3.93 1.50
CA PHE A 54 10.20 5.15 2.11
C PHE A 54 9.99 6.25 1.07
N HIS A 55 8.79 6.82 1.06
CA HIS A 55 8.44 7.92 0.16
C HIS A 55 7.71 9.02 0.93
N VAL A 56 7.89 10.27 0.51
CA VAL A 56 7.21 11.42 1.09
C VAL A 56 6.41 12.12 0.01
N PHE A 57 5.15 12.43 0.32
CA PHE A 57 4.25 13.14 -0.57
C PHE A 57 3.72 14.39 0.12
N HIS A 58 3.28 15.36 -0.66
CA HIS A 58 2.77 16.63 -0.13
C HIS A 58 1.25 16.64 -0.02
N SER A 59 0.56 15.60 -0.46
CA SER A 59 -0.89 15.50 -0.36
C SER A 59 -1.34 14.08 -0.07
N GLU A 60 -2.48 13.96 0.56
CA GLU A 60 -3.12 12.67 0.81
C GLU A 60 -3.44 11.96 -0.50
N GLU A 61 -3.89 12.70 -1.50
CA GLU A 61 -4.24 12.14 -2.79
C GLU A 61 -3.05 11.45 -3.46
N GLU A 62 -1.90 12.11 -3.46
CA GLU A 62 -0.69 11.54 -4.05
C GLU A 62 -0.25 10.27 -3.33
N ALA A 63 -0.26 10.32 -1.99
CA ALA A 63 0.13 9.17 -1.18
C ALA A 63 -0.81 7.99 -1.38
N CYS A 64 -2.12 8.25 -1.40
CA CYS A 64 -3.11 7.22 -1.63
C CYS A 64 -2.98 6.60 -3.02
N GLN A 65 -2.74 7.42 -4.03
CA GLN A 65 -2.54 6.94 -5.38
C GLN A 65 -1.31 6.04 -5.49
N PHE A 66 -0.24 6.44 -4.80
CA PHE A 66 0.98 5.62 -4.76
C PHE A 66 0.69 4.24 -4.14
N ILE A 67 0.00 4.21 -3.02
CA ILE A 67 -0.34 2.95 -2.35
C ILE A 67 -1.21 2.07 -3.26
N LEU A 68 -2.22 2.67 -3.89
CA LEU A 68 -3.08 1.93 -4.81
C LEU A 68 -2.26 1.32 -5.94
N ASN A 69 -1.35 2.09 -6.52
CA ASN A 69 -0.50 1.62 -7.60
C ASN A 69 0.39 0.46 -7.16
N GLU A 70 0.92 0.53 -5.94
CA GLU A 70 1.77 -0.53 -5.41
C GLU A 70 1.01 -1.85 -5.26
N PHE A 71 -0.20 -1.81 -4.74
CA PHE A 71 -1.02 -3.01 -4.62
C PHE A 71 -1.48 -3.52 -5.98
N GLN A 72 -1.78 -2.63 -6.92
CA GLN A 72 -2.14 -3.02 -8.28
C GLN A 72 -0.99 -3.74 -8.99
N LYS A 73 0.24 -3.26 -8.81
CA LYS A 73 1.41 -3.92 -9.35
C LYS A 73 1.58 -5.33 -8.81
N SER A 74 1.40 -5.48 -7.51
CA SER A 74 1.53 -6.76 -6.84
C SER A 74 0.52 -7.77 -7.39
N LEU A 75 -0.75 -7.36 -7.50
CA LEU A 75 -1.80 -8.22 -8.05
C LEU A 75 -1.55 -8.54 -9.51
N LYS A 76 -1.09 -7.58 -10.28
CA LYS A 76 -0.79 -7.77 -11.68
C LYS A 76 0.34 -8.78 -11.89
N ILE A 77 1.37 -8.71 -11.06
CA ILE A 77 2.48 -9.65 -11.10
C ILE A 77 1.99 -11.05 -10.77
N HIS A 78 1.16 -11.20 -9.76
CA HIS A 78 0.58 -12.48 -9.38
C HIS A 78 -0.29 -13.07 -10.50
N SER A 79 -1.16 -12.25 -11.07
CA SER A 79 -2.01 -12.68 -12.17
C SER A 79 -1.19 -13.14 -13.37
N LYS A 80 -0.15 -12.38 -13.69
CA LYS A 80 0.73 -12.70 -14.81
C LYS A 80 1.48 -14.01 -14.57
N ALA A 81 2.00 -14.22 -13.38
CA ALA A 81 2.69 -15.45 -13.03
C ALA A 81 1.76 -16.66 -13.13
N SER A 82 0.56 -16.54 -12.61
CA SER A 82 -0.45 -17.60 -12.71
C SER A 82 -0.79 -17.92 -14.14
N LYS A 83 -0.93 -16.91 -14.95
CA LYS A 83 -1.25 -17.06 -16.38
C LYS A 83 -0.13 -17.78 -17.12
N ASP A 84 1.11 -17.41 -16.84
CA ASP A 84 2.26 -18.05 -17.47
C ASP A 84 2.33 -19.53 -17.09
N GLN A 85 2.05 -19.86 -15.86
CA GLN A 85 1.99 -21.25 -15.41
C GLN A 85 0.88 -22.01 -16.10
N GLY A 86 -0.24 -21.35 -16.34
CA GLY A 86 -1.37 -21.96 -17.01
C GLY A 86 -1.12 -22.29 -18.47
N THR A 87 -0.19 -21.60 -19.11
CA THR A 87 0.13 -21.82 -20.52
C THR A 87 1.19 -22.88 -20.73
N LEU A 88 1.87 -23.24 -19.69
CA LEU A 88 2.91 -24.26 -19.75
C LEU A 88 2.34 -25.63 -19.45
#